data_87e4b57b31570a6f65a4631e59f3ebac
#
_entry.id   87e4b57b31570a6f65a4631e59f3ebac
#
_cell.length_a   1.000
_cell.length_b   1.000
_cell.length_c   1.000
_cell.angle_alpha   90.00
_cell.angle_beta   90.00
_cell.angle_gamma   90.00
#
_symmetry.space_group_name_H-M   'P 1'
#
loop_
_entity.id
_entity.type
_entity.pdbx_description
1 polymer ?
#
loop_
_entity_poly.entity_id
_entity_poly.type
_entity_poly.pdbx_seq_one_letter_code
_entity_poly.pdbx_strand_id
1 'polypeptide(L)'
;NRKYLGKKQMVKRIKRPPLKGKKNKRHIIQESDWKTYTGSCNSLNEHIDETGKENFSFIILDIGYNKWELAYKEAKLQFEREVLLSDEYYNGIINCRIGRRPKLRDDN
;
A
#
# COMPACT_ATOMS: atom_id res chain seq x y z
N ASN A 1 19.69 -7.70 9.60
CA ASN A 1 18.32 -7.15 9.61
C ASN A 1 17.90 -6.71 8.21
N ARG A 2 16.95 -7.45 7.65
CA ARG A 2 16.43 -7.12 6.32
C ARG A 2 15.14 -6.34 6.43
N LYS A 3 14.88 -5.52 5.42
CA LYS A 3 13.76 -4.58 5.41
C LYS A 3 12.92 -4.76 4.15
N TYR A 4 11.67 -4.35 4.22
CA TYR A 4 10.79 -4.25 3.08
C TYR A 4 10.04 -2.93 3.13
N LEU A 5 10.00 -2.23 2.02
CA LEU A 5 9.27 -0.97 1.90
C LEU A 5 8.14 -1.14 0.89
N GLY A 6 6.91 -0.96 1.35
CA GLY A 6 5.72 -1.10 0.52
C GLY A 6 4.65 -0.12 0.93
N LYS A 7 3.49 -0.27 0.29
CA LYS A 7 2.32 0.58 0.58
C LYS A 7 1.12 -0.27 0.91
N LYS A 8 0.15 0.34 1.60
CA LYS A 8 -1.14 -0.29 1.86
C LYS A 8 -2.19 0.80 2.06
N GLN A 9 -3.32 0.63 1.43
CA GLN A 9 -4.46 1.53 1.64
C GLN A 9 -5.09 1.23 3.00
N MET A 10 -5.36 2.28 3.77
CA MET A 10 -6.00 2.12 5.08
C MET A 10 -7.49 1.86 4.95
N VAL A 11 -8.09 2.31 3.85
CA VAL A 11 -9.51 2.06 3.56
C VAL A 11 -9.66 1.48 2.17
N LYS A 12 -10.72 0.73 1.97
CA LYS A 12 -11.05 0.16 0.67
C LYS A 12 -12.48 0.51 0.30
N ARG A 13 -12.74 0.61 -1.01
CA ARG A 13 -14.05 0.89 -1.53
C ARG A 13 -14.70 -0.42 -1.97
N ILE A 14 -15.84 -0.74 -1.38
CA ILE A 14 -16.55 -1.98 -1.64
C ILE A 14 -17.85 -1.68 -2.36
N LYS A 15 -18.17 -2.48 -3.39
CA LYS A 15 -19.47 -2.42 -4.05
C LYS A 15 -20.45 -3.30 -3.29
N ARG A 16 -21.64 -2.77 -3.06
CA ARG A 16 -22.75 -3.53 -2.44
C ARG A 16 -23.94 -3.55 -3.39
N PRO A 17 -24.85 -4.53 -3.25
CA PRO A 17 -26.06 -4.55 -4.06
C PRO A 17 -26.86 -3.27 -3.88
N PRO A 18 -27.65 -2.88 -4.91
CA PRO A 18 -28.49 -1.70 -4.78
C PRO A 18 -29.48 -1.85 -3.62
N LEU A 19 -29.84 -0.73 -3.00
CA LEU A 19 -30.92 -0.72 -2.04
C LEU A 19 -32.23 -1.02 -2.78
N LYS A 20 -33.23 -1.53 -2.03
CA LYS A 20 -34.53 -1.84 -2.58
C LYS A 20 -35.11 -0.61 -3.30
N GLY A 21 -35.49 -0.80 -4.57
CA GLY A 21 -36.01 0.29 -5.39
C GLY A 21 -34.97 1.12 -6.11
N LYS A 22 -33.68 0.85 -5.92
CA LYS A 22 -32.59 1.55 -6.59
C LYS A 22 -31.96 0.68 -7.67
N LYS A 23 -31.44 1.31 -8.73
CA LYS A 23 -30.84 0.60 -9.86
C LYS A 23 -29.33 0.46 -9.74
N ASN A 24 -28.64 1.42 -9.12
CA ASN A 24 -27.18 1.46 -9.09
C ASN A 24 -26.62 0.79 -7.83
N LYS A 25 -25.49 0.09 -7.99
CA LYS A 25 -24.77 -0.45 -6.86
C LYS A 25 -24.24 0.66 -5.97
N ARG A 26 -24.26 0.39 -4.68
CA ARG A 26 -23.69 1.32 -3.69
C ARG A 26 -22.20 1.11 -3.56
N HIS A 27 -21.49 2.18 -3.18
CA HIS A 27 -20.10 2.09 -2.79
C HIS A 27 -19.98 2.43 -1.32
N ILE A 28 -19.33 1.57 -0.57
CA ILE A 28 -19.12 1.73 0.86
C ILE A 28 -17.63 1.80 1.11
N ILE A 29 -17.20 2.72 1.97
CA ILE A 29 -15.80 2.81 2.40
C ILE A 29 -15.66 1.98 3.67
N GLN A 30 -14.70 1.07 3.67
CA GLN A 30 -14.45 0.18 4.79
C GLN A 30 -12.96 0.19 5.12
N GLU A 31 -12.64 0.07 6.41
CA GLU A 31 -11.24 -0.08 6.81
C GLU A 31 -10.66 -1.36 6.21
N SER A 32 -9.43 -1.26 5.70
CA SER A 32 -8.71 -2.40 5.17
C SER A 32 -8.00 -3.18 6.29
N ASP A 33 -7.28 -4.22 5.92
CA ASP A 33 -6.48 -5.02 6.85
C ASP A 33 -5.07 -4.43 7.07
N TRP A 34 -4.91 -3.11 6.91
CA TRP A 34 -3.58 -2.47 6.94
C TRP A 34 -2.83 -2.72 8.25
N LYS A 35 -3.55 -2.90 9.36
CA LYS A 35 -2.92 -3.11 10.67
C LYS A 35 -2.23 -4.46 10.79
N THR A 36 -2.68 -5.44 10.02
CA THR A 36 -2.13 -6.79 10.05
C THR A 36 -1.39 -7.16 8.76
N TYR A 37 -1.42 -6.28 7.78
CA TYR A 37 -0.83 -6.51 6.47
C TYR A 37 0.70 -6.54 6.57
N THR A 38 1.31 -7.55 5.97
CA THR A 38 2.77 -7.75 6.02
C THR A 38 3.46 -7.56 4.67
N GLY A 39 2.74 -7.00 3.69
CA GLY A 39 3.30 -6.78 2.36
C GLY A 39 3.01 -7.90 1.39
N SER A 40 3.37 -7.68 0.14
CA SER A 40 3.16 -8.64 -0.94
C SER A 40 4.41 -9.46 -1.29
N CYS A 41 5.48 -9.30 -0.55
CA CYS A 41 6.73 -10.02 -0.80
C CYS A 41 6.67 -11.42 -0.20
N ASN A 42 6.75 -12.43 -1.06
CA ASN A 42 6.65 -13.83 -0.62
C ASN A 42 7.81 -14.22 0.30
N SER A 43 9.03 -13.80 -0.01
CA SER A 43 10.20 -14.11 0.81
C SER A 43 10.09 -13.55 2.21
N LEU A 44 9.58 -12.32 2.34
CA LEU A 44 9.34 -11.70 3.63
C LEU A 44 8.28 -12.47 4.42
N ASN A 45 7.16 -12.78 3.78
CA ASN A 45 6.05 -13.49 4.44
C ASN A 45 6.46 -14.89 4.88
N GLU A 46 7.27 -15.59 4.10
CA GLU A 46 7.84 -16.87 4.51
C GLU A 46 8.71 -16.73 5.75
N HIS A 47 9.55 -15.71 5.83
CA HIS A 47 10.38 -15.42 7.00
C HIS A 47 9.53 -15.13 8.23
N ILE A 48 8.46 -14.36 8.06
CA ILE A 48 7.54 -14.05 9.17
C ILE A 48 6.89 -15.33 9.70
N ASP A 49 6.47 -16.22 8.80
CA ASP A 49 5.85 -17.49 9.18
C ASP A 49 6.84 -18.41 9.92
N GLU A 50 8.10 -18.40 9.49
CA GLU A 50 9.13 -19.25 10.11
C GLU A 50 9.60 -18.74 11.47
N THR A 51 9.74 -17.42 11.64
CA THR A 51 10.37 -16.85 12.82
C THR A 51 9.40 -16.18 13.78
N GLY A 52 8.15 -15.95 13.36
CA GLY A 52 7.14 -15.29 14.17
C GLY A 52 7.07 -13.79 13.92
N LYS A 53 5.86 -13.27 13.90
CA LYS A 53 5.60 -11.86 13.62
C LYS A 53 6.18 -10.93 14.68
N GLU A 54 6.35 -11.40 15.89
CA GLU A 54 6.92 -10.63 16.99
C GLU A 54 8.39 -10.25 16.76
N ASN A 55 9.07 -10.91 15.83
CA ASN A 55 10.46 -10.60 15.49
C ASN A 55 10.58 -9.51 14.43
N PHE A 56 9.47 -8.92 14.00
CA PHE A 56 9.44 -7.90 12.96
C PHE A 56 8.80 -6.62 13.48
N SER A 57 9.33 -5.48 13.06
CA SER A 57 8.79 -4.16 13.40
C SER A 57 8.09 -3.57 12.19
N PHE A 58 6.94 -2.94 12.44
CA PHE A 58 6.11 -2.33 11.40
C PHE A 58 6.07 -0.82 11.66
N ILE A 59 6.56 -0.05 10.70
CA ILE A 59 6.69 1.39 10.85
C ILE A 59 5.98 2.09 9.70
N ILE A 60 5.14 3.06 10.02
CA ILE A 60 4.55 3.94 9.01
C ILE A 60 5.52 5.09 8.76
N LEU A 61 6.00 5.20 7.52
CA LEU A 61 6.97 6.23 7.16
C LEU A 61 6.29 7.49 6.63
N ASP A 62 5.16 7.34 5.96
CA ASP A 62 4.45 8.46 5.37
C ASP A 62 3.00 8.07 5.09
N ILE A 63 2.16 9.07 4.85
CA ILE A 63 0.74 8.87 4.57
C ILE A 63 0.38 9.60 3.29
N GLY A 64 -0.38 8.94 2.42
CA GLY A 64 -0.94 9.53 1.22
C GLY A 64 -2.45 9.71 1.36
N TYR A 65 -2.98 10.80 0.83
CA TYR A 65 -4.40 11.12 0.93
C TYR A 65 -5.25 10.55 -0.21
N ASN A 66 -4.61 9.99 -1.24
CA ASN A 66 -5.29 9.31 -2.33
C ASN A 66 -4.36 8.25 -2.91
N LYS A 67 -4.90 7.42 -3.82
CA LYS A 67 -4.12 6.33 -4.42
C LYS A 67 -2.88 6.82 -5.17
N TRP A 68 -3.02 7.92 -5.89
CA TRP A 68 -1.91 8.47 -6.67
C TRP A 68 -0.77 8.90 -5.75
N GLU A 69 -1.10 9.65 -4.70
CA GLU A 69 -0.12 10.15 -3.76
C GLU A 69 0.58 9.00 -3.01
N LEU A 70 -0.19 7.98 -2.65
CA LEU A 70 0.37 6.81 -1.99
C LEU A 70 1.38 6.10 -2.88
N ALA A 71 1.04 5.88 -4.16
CA ALA A 71 1.93 5.25 -5.12
C ALA A 71 3.18 6.10 -5.38
N TYR A 72 2.99 7.40 -5.50
CA TYR A 72 4.10 8.33 -5.72
C TYR A 72 5.09 8.32 -4.55
N LYS A 73 4.57 8.42 -3.33
CA LYS A 73 5.40 8.42 -2.13
C LYS A 73 6.14 7.09 -1.93
N GLU A 74 5.47 5.97 -2.22
CA GLU A 74 6.12 4.67 -2.16
C GLU A 74 7.31 4.59 -3.12
N ALA A 75 7.08 4.91 -4.39
CA ALA A 75 8.14 4.84 -5.39
C ALA A 75 9.29 5.80 -5.05
N LYS A 76 8.97 7.00 -4.60
CA LYS A 76 9.95 7.99 -4.21
C LYS A 76 10.86 7.48 -3.09
N LEU A 77 10.26 6.93 -2.03
CA LEU A 77 11.02 6.38 -0.92
C LEU A 77 11.85 5.18 -1.32
N GLN A 78 11.31 4.31 -2.18
CA GLN A 78 12.04 3.16 -2.67
C GLN A 78 13.27 3.56 -3.48
N PHE A 79 13.17 4.59 -4.30
CA PHE A 79 14.33 5.13 -5.03
C PHE A 79 15.30 5.83 -4.11
N GLU A 80 14.83 6.66 -3.21
CA GLU A 80 15.69 7.39 -2.26
C GLU A 80 16.51 6.44 -1.39
N ARG A 81 15.92 5.33 -0.98
CA ARG A 81 16.57 4.33 -0.15
C ARG A 81 17.31 3.27 -0.95
N GLU A 82 17.25 3.35 -2.28
CA GLU A 82 17.95 2.44 -3.19
C GLU A 82 17.66 0.97 -2.86
N VAL A 83 16.37 0.66 -2.65
CA VAL A 83 15.96 -0.69 -2.19
C VAL A 83 16.36 -1.81 -3.14
N LEU A 84 16.49 -1.52 -4.43
CA LEU A 84 16.90 -2.52 -5.42
C LEU A 84 18.40 -2.72 -5.47
N LEU A 85 19.17 -1.81 -4.90
CA LEU A 85 20.64 -1.86 -4.90
C LEU A 85 21.20 -2.34 -3.57
N SER A 86 20.35 -2.52 -2.57
CA SER A 86 20.76 -2.89 -1.22
C SER A 86 20.33 -4.31 -0.89
N ASP A 87 21.25 -5.11 -0.38
CA ASP A 87 20.95 -6.46 0.09
C ASP A 87 20.15 -6.46 1.39
N GLU A 88 19.98 -5.29 2.02
CA GLU A 88 19.19 -5.15 3.24
C GLU A 88 17.69 -5.18 2.98
N TYR A 89 17.25 -5.06 1.72
CA TYR A 89 15.84 -4.99 1.38
C TYR A 89 15.35 -6.24 0.66
N TYR A 90 14.15 -6.67 1.00
CA TYR A 90 13.47 -7.74 0.29
C TYR A 90 12.90 -7.29 -1.05
N ASN A 91 12.83 -5.99 -1.29
CA ASN A 91 12.24 -5.44 -2.51
C ASN A 91 12.96 -5.93 -3.76
N GLY A 92 12.22 -6.53 -4.68
CA GLY A 92 12.76 -7.04 -5.95
C GLY A 92 12.38 -6.22 -7.16
N ILE A 93 11.44 -5.27 -7.00
CA ILE A 93 10.97 -4.44 -8.10
C ILE A 93 10.40 -3.14 -7.56
N ILE A 94 10.53 -2.06 -8.33
CA ILE A 94 9.82 -0.82 -8.07
C ILE A 94 8.84 -0.60 -9.21
N ASN A 95 7.55 -0.55 -8.88
CA ASN A 95 6.51 -0.26 -9.86
C ASN A 95 6.39 1.25 -10.03
N CYS A 96 6.79 1.75 -11.20
CA CYS A 96 6.80 3.18 -11.49
C CYS A 96 5.75 3.57 -12.53
N ARG A 97 4.62 2.91 -12.51
CA ARG A 97 3.54 3.23 -13.44
C ARG A 97 2.67 4.35 -12.87
N ILE A 98 3.27 5.53 -12.77
CA ILE A 98 2.66 6.69 -12.13
C ILE A 98 2.55 7.80 -13.16
N GLY A 99 1.34 8.22 -13.46
CA GLY A 99 1.10 9.32 -14.37
C GLY A 99 1.13 10.67 -13.67
N ARG A 100 0.70 11.68 -14.39
CA ARG A 100 0.63 13.03 -13.85
C ARG A 100 -0.37 13.08 -12.68
N ARG A 101 -0.08 13.91 -11.69
CA ARG A 101 -0.98 14.11 -10.55
C ARG A 101 -2.39 14.50 -11.04
N PRO A 102 -3.43 13.81 -10.53
CA PRO A 102 -4.80 14.15 -10.88
C PRO A 102 -5.15 15.57 -10.46
N LYS A 103 -6.01 16.23 -11.24
CA LYS A 103 -6.55 17.52 -10.82
C LYS A 103 -7.51 17.34 -9.67
N LEU A 104 -7.42 18.22 -8.68
CA LEU A 104 -8.38 18.24 -7.60
C LEU A 104 -9.71 18.84 -8.12
N ARG A 105 -10.83 18.29 -7.63
CA ARG A 105 -12.15 18.73 -8.07
C ARG A 105 -12.42 20.19 -7.75
N ASP A 106 -11.84 20.67 -6.68
CA ASP A 106 -12.09 22.01 -6.14
C ASP A 106 -11.08 23.04 -6.64
N ASP A 107 -10.29 22.70 -7.65
CA ASP A 107 -9.32 23.60 -8.27
C ASP A 107 -9.99 24.53 -9.26
N ASN A 108 -10.98 25.26 -8.83
CA ASN A 108 -11.68 26.18 -9.69
C ASN A 108 -11.42 27.63 -9.29
#